data_9f33ba783bce19f609fb488405aa51ea
#
_entry.id   9f33ba783bce19f609fb488405aa51ea
#
_cell.length_a   1.000
_cell.length_b   1.000
_cell.length_c   1.000
_cell.angle_alpha   90.00
_cell.angle_beta   90.00
_cell.angle_gamma   90.00
#
_symmetry.space_group_name_H-M   'P 1'
#
loop_
_entity.id
_entity.type
_entity.pdbx_description
1 polymer ?
#
loop_
_entity_poly.entity_id
_entity_poly.type
_entity_poly.pdbx_seq_one_letter_code
_entity_poly.pdbx_strand_id
1 'polypeptide(L)'
;MEHVQIPRVKLGTQGLEVSKLGFGCMGLTGVYNAPVAEEDGVAVVRRAFEAGALKQLPREKVQVATKFGIAGFDANGMLVKGTPDYVRACCEASLERLAVDYIDLYYQHRIDQSVPIEETMGELKKLVEEGKVKFVGLSEASADTIRRAHAVYPITAVQMEWSLWTRDIEEEIIPLCRELGIGIVPYSPIGRGFFAGRAAVQSIPSESWLTRHPRYNGENLEKNKVFYTRIEELATKYGCSPAQLALSWVLHQGDDVVPIPGTTKVKNLDDNIGAVKVKLSKEDLKEISAAVPAGEVAGSRLIGVLEPYSWRVANTPPPKSLSRTCATPSIMGFEGAAASKQETTIRVA
;
A
#
# COMPACT_ATOMS: atom_id res chain seq x y z
N MET A 1 4.79 2.84 -29.79
CA MET A 1 4.43 3.63 -28.59
C MET A 1 5.68 4.34 -28.11
N GLU A 2 5.64 5.68 -27.95
CA GLU A 2 6.75 6.41 -27.34
C GLU A 2 7.06 5.86 -25.97
N HIS A 3 8.33 5.64 -25.72
CA HIS A 3 8.81 5.11 -24.44
C HIS A 3 8.56 6.16 -23.35
N VAL A 4 7.61 5.91 -22.44
CA VAL A 4 7.35 6.81 -21.30
C VAL A 4 8.45 6.59 -20.29
N GLN A 5 9.30 7.58 -20.07
CA GLN A 5 10.29 7.55 -19.01
C GLN A 5 9.62 7.95 -17.68
N ILE A 6 9.55 7.02 -16.73
CA ILE A 6 9.07 7.30 -15.37
C ILE A 6 10.20 7.96 -14.58
N PRO A 7 9.99 9.17 -14.02
CA PRO A 7 11.02 9.83 -13.22
C PRO A 7 11.39 9.01 -11.98
N ARG A 8 12.62 9.17 -11.51
CA ARG A 8 13.04 8.63 -10.22
C ARG A 8 12.97 9.71 -9.15
N VAL A 9 12.59 9.31 -7.95
CA VAL A 9 12.43 10.20 -6.77
C VAL A 9 13.01 9.55 -5.54
N LYS A 10 13.35 10.37 -4.55
CA LYS A 10 13.71 9.91 -3.21
C LYS A 10 12.43 9.65 -2.41
N LEU A 11 12.28 8.44 -1.92
CA LEU A 11 11.17 8.06 -1.04
C LEU A 11 11.64 8.16 0.41
N GLY A 12 11.21 9.21 1.10
CA GLY A 12 11.72 9.56 2.41
C GLY A 12 13.16 10.10 2.38
N THR A 13 13.75 10.27 3.56
CA THR A 13 15.08 10.89 3.75
C THR A 13 16.21 9.89 3.98
N GLN A 14 15.91 8.57 4.03
CA GLN A 14 16.88 7.51 4.33
C GLN A 14 17.67 7.03 3.09
N GLY A 15 17.47 7.66 1.92
CA GLY A 15 18.26 7.39 0.71
C GLY A 15 17.66 6.37 -0.25
N LEU A 16 16.43 5.91 -0.02
CA LEU A 16 15.74 5.04 -0.98
C LEU A 16 15.32 5.83 -2.22
N GLU A 17 15.82 5.43 -3.38
CA GLU A 17 15.38 5.95 -4.67
C GLU A 17 14.49 4.94 -5.39
N VAL A 18 13.33 5.41 -5.88
CA VAL A 18 12.33 4.60 -6.57
C VAL A 18 11.80 5.30 -7.82
N SER A 19 11.14 4.57 -8.68
CA SER A 19 10.30 5.17 -9.73
C SER A 19 9.16 5.97 -9.10
N LYS A 20 8.83 7.15 -9.63
CA LYS A 20 7.72 8.01 -9.16
C LYS A 20 6.35 7.31 -9.19
N LEU A 21 6.25 6.21 -9.91
CA LEU A 21 5.09 5.34 -10.01
C LEU A 21 5.55 3.90 -9.75
N GLY A 22 4.99 3.26 -8.72
CA GLY A 22 5.19 1.84 -8.42
C GLY A 22 4.11 0.97 -9.04
N PHE A 23 4.22 -0.34 -8.85
CA PHE A 23 3.23 -1.32 -9.29
C PHE A 23 2.73 -2.18 -8.13
N GLY A 24 1.42 -2.16 -7.87
CA GLY A 24 0.76 -2.95 -6.83
C GLY A 24 0.36 -4.34 -7.32
N CYS A 25 0.98 -5.39 -6.80
CA CYS A 25 0.77 -6.77 -7.22
C CYS A 25 -0.38 -7.49 -6.50
N MET A 26 -0.99 -6.91 -5.46
CA MET A 26 -1.99 -7.59 -4.63
C MET A 26 -3.21 -8.08 -5.42
N GLY A 27 -3.58 -7.38 -6.50
CA GLY A 27 -4.69 -7.78 -7.39
C GLY A 27 -4.43 -9.01 -8.23
N LEU A 28 -3.16 -9.40 -8.45
CA LEU A 28 -2.80 -10.58 -9.25
C LEU A 28 -3.17 -11.90 -8.55
N THR A 29 -3.37 -11.88 -7.25
CA THR A 29 -3.50 -13.05 -6.38
C THR A 29 -4.89 -13.26 -5.81
N GLY A 30 -5.89 -12.60 -6.39
CA GLY A 30 -7.28 -12.85 -6.06
C GLY A 30 -7.87 -12.06 -4.90
N VAL A 31 -7.17 -11.04 -4.38
CA VAL A 31 -7.69 -10.24 -3.25
C VAL A 31 -8.90 -9.39 -3.64
N TYR A 32 -8.95 -8.88 -4.87
CA TYR A 32 -10.05 -8.04 -5.36
C TYR A 32 -11.02 -8.78 -6.28
N ASN A 33 -10.54 -9.77 -7.01
CA ASN A 33 -11.29 -10.61 -7.94
C ASN A 33 -10.68 -12.01 -7.94
N ALA A 34 -11.14 -12.93 -8.78
CA ALA A 34 -10.46 -14.21 -8.97
C ALA A 34 -8.97 -13.99 -9.29
N PRO A 35 -8.06 -14.86 -8.80
CA PRO A 35 -6.66 -14.80 -9.18
C PRO A 35 -6.51 -14.96 -10.70
N VAL A 36 -5.53 -14.26 -11.28
CA VAL A 36 -5.21 -14.43 -12.69
C VAL A 36 -4.34 -15.67 -12.89
N ALA A 37 -4.32 -16.21 -14.11
CA ALA A 37 -3.37 -17.24 -14.47
C ALA A 37 -1.93 -16.73 -14.27
N GLU A 38 -1.02 -17.61 -13.86
CA GLU A 38 0.36 -17.23 -13.56
C GLU A 38 1.04 -16.54 -14.75
N GLU A 39 0.81 -17.06 -15.97
CA GLU A 39 1.36 -16.49 -17.20
C GLU A 39 0.91 -15.05 -17.43
N ASP A 40 -0.37 -14.76 -17.19
CA ASP A 40 -0.93 -13.40 -17.31
C ASP A 40 -0.34 -12.46 -16.24
N GLY A 41 -0.22 -12.95 -15.01
CA GLY A 41 0.42 -12.21 -13.92
C GLY A 41 1.87 -11.87 -14.22
N VAL A 42 2.64 -12.83 -14.70
CA VAL A 42 4.04 -12.66 -15.14
C VAL A 42 4.13 -11.68 -16.31
N ALA A 43 3.20 -11.74 -17.27
CA ALA A 43 3.19 -10.80 -18.41
C ALA A 43 2.98 -9.36 -17.97
N VAL A 44 2.07 -9.11 -17.02
CA VAL A 44 1.83 -7.76 -16.48
C VAL A 44 3.04 -7.25 -15.69
N VAL A 45 3.64 -8.09 -14.83
CA VAL A 45 4.84 -7.74 -14.06
C VAL A 45 6.02 -7.46 -15.01
N ARG A 46 6.24 -8.31 -16.02
CA ARG A 46 7.27 -8.09 -17.04
C ARG A 46 7.07 -6.76 -17.77
N ARG A 47 5.83 -6.45 -18.16
CA ARG A 47 5.50 -5.18 -18.81
C ARG A 47 5.76 -3.97 -17.90
N ALA A 48 5.47 -4.07 -16.59
CA ALA A 48 5.80 -3.03 -15.62
C ALA A 48 7.31 -2.75 -15.58
N PHE A 49 8.13 -3.79 -15.62
CA PHE A 49 9.60 -3.66 -15.70
C PHE A 49 10.07 -3.10 -17.03
N GLU A 50 9.49 -3.52 -18.15
CA GLU A 50 9.86 -3.02 -19.49
C GLU A 50 9.55 -1.55 -19.64
N ALA A 51 8.49 -1.04 -19.03
CA ALA A 51 8.16 0.38 -19.01
C ALA A 51 9.23 1.20 -18.26
N GLY A 52 9.94 0.59 -17.31
CA GLY A 52 11.15 1.14 -16.69
C GLY A 52 12.44 1.01 -17.51
N ALA A 53 12.37 0.56 -18.80
CA ALA A 53 13.46 0.53 -19.78
C ALA A 53 14.50 -0.61 -19.73
N LEU A 54 14.24 -1.79 -19.14
CA LEU A 54 15.25 -2.85 -19.11
C LEU A 54 14.67 -4.25 -19.38
N LYS A 55 15.20 -4.92 -20.41
CA LYS A 55 14.79 -6.29 -20.83
C LYS A 55 15.23 -7.40 -19.86
N GLN A 56 16.26 -7.16 -19.07
CA GLN A 56 16.70 -7.98 -17.93
C GLN A 56 17.22 -7.01 -16.88
N LEU A 57 16.52 -6.90 -15.75
CA LEU A 57 16.89 -5.96 -14.70
C LEU A 57 17.86 -6.65 -13.72
N PRO A 58 19.08 -6.15 -13.58
CA PRO A 58 19.92 -6.50 -12.44
C PRO A 58 19.13 -6.22 -11.15
N ARG A 59 19.25 -7.11 -10.15
CA ARG A 59 18.49 -7.03 -8.89
C ARG A 59 18.61 -5.64 -8.21
N GLU A 60 19.75 -5.01 -8.32
CA GLU A 60 20.03 -3.69 -7.75
C GLU A 60 19.27 -2.53 -8.41
N LYS A 61 18.68 -2.74 -9.57
CA LYS A 61 17.85 -1.74 -10.27
C LYS A 61 16.35 -1.90 -9.99
N VAL A 62 15.97 -2.97 -9.30
CA VAL A 62 14.58 -3.27 -8.94
C VAL A 62 14.40 -3.03 -7.44
N GLN A 63 13.43 -2.20 -7.07
CA GLN A 63 13.02 -2.05 -5.67
C GLN A 63 11.85 -2.99 -5.41
N VAL A 64 12.10 -3.98 -4.56
CA VAL A 64 11.11 -4.99 -4.15
C VAL A 64 10.62 -4.64 -2.75
N ALA A 65 9.30 -4.46 -2.63
CA ALA A 65 8.66 -4.27 -1.34
C ALA A 65 7.72 -5.43 -1.03
N THR A 66 7.74 -5.91 0.21
CA THR A 66 6.81 -6.91 0.71
C THR A 66 6.37 -6.60 2.14
N LYS A 67 5.44 -7.38 2.68
CA LYS A 67 4.79 -7.07 3.94
C LYS A 67 4.65 -8.31 4.82
N PHE A 68 4.61 -8.08 6.15
CA PHE A 68 4.16 -9.03 7.16
C PHE A 68 3.01 -8.43 7.97
N GLY A 69 2.44 -9.19 8.89
CA GLY A 69 1.48 -8.70 9.87
C GLY A 69 0.10 -9.32 9.71
N ILE A 70 -0.42 -9.52 8.49
CA ILE A 70 -1.66 -10.26 8.28
C ILE A 70 -1.33 -11.76 8.34
N ALA A 71 -1.77 -12.43 9.42
CA ALA A 71 -1.51 -13.85 9.66
C ALA A 71 -2.64 -14.76 9.13
N GLY A 72 -3.79 -14.17 8.77
CA GLY A 72 -4.96 -14.90 8.26
C GLY A 72 -6.25 -14.21 8.62
N PHE A 73 -7.34 -14.96 8.50
CA PHE A 73 -8.69 -14.53 8.88
C PHE A 73 -9.36 -15.69 9.64
N ASP A 74 -10.15 -15.34 10.64
CA ASP A 74 -11.01 -16.26 11.38
C ASP A 74 -12.45 -15.73 11.46
N ALA A 75 -13.28 -16.38 12.31
CA ALA A 75 -14.66 -15.96 12.52
C ALA A 75 -14.80 -14.54 13.12
N ASN A 76 -13.75 -14.03 13.78
CA ASN A 76 -13.72 -12.73 14.43
C ASN A 76 -13.13 -11.63 13.53
N GLY A 77 -12.56 -11.99 12.38
CA GLY A 77 -12.00 -11.07 11.41
C GLY A 77 -10.55 -11.36 11.03
N MET A 78 -9.77 -10.30 10.83
CA MET A 78 -8.38 -10.40 10.41
C MET A 78 -7.46 -10.66 11.61
N LEU A 79 -6.63 -11.70 11.48
CA LEU A 79 -5.57 -12.00 12.45
C LEU A 79 -4.32 -11.19 12.10
N VAL A 80 -3.86 -10.38 13.03
CA VAL A 80 -2.64 -9.57 12.87
C VAL A 80 -1.60 -10.00 13.90
N LYS A 81 -0.34 -10.14 13.47
CA LYS A 81 0.80 -10.50 14.32
C LYS A 81 1.98 -9.58 14.05
N GLY A 82 2.52 -8.99 15.14
CA GLY A 82 3.68 -8.09 15.11
C GLY A 82 4.82 -8.52 16.04
N THR A 83 4.75 -9.73 16.62
CA THR A 83 5.80 -10.22 17.53
C THR A 83 7.14 -10.39 16.81
N PRO A 84 8.29 -10.16 17.47
CA PRO A 84 9.63 -10.28 16.89
C PRO A 84 9.86 -11.58 16.11
N ASP A 85 9.50 -12.72 16.69
CA ASP A 85 9.67 -14.03 16.06
C ASP A 85 8.85 -14.16 14.78
N TYR A 86 7.61 -13.63 14.78
CA TYR A 86 6.75 -13.65 13.60
C TYR A 86 7.27 -12.73 12.50
N VAL A 87 7.77 -11.55 12.85
CA VAL A 87 8.40 -10.60 11.90
C VAL A 87 9.56 -11.27 11.18
N ARG A 88 10.45 -11.93 11.93
CA ARG A 88 11.62 -12.65 11.39
C ARG A 88 11.22 -13.81 10.50
N ALA A 89 10.34 -14.67 10.96
CA ALA A 89 9.86 -15.83 10.20
C ALA A 89 9.22 -15.40 8.86
N CYS A 90 8.41 -14.32 8.87
CA CYS A 90 7.80 -13.78 7.66
C CYS A 90 8.85 -13.17 6.70
N CYS A 91 9.90 -12.54 7.23
CA CYS A 91 11.00 -12.00 6.42
C CYS A 91 11.74 -13.12 5.70
N GLU A 92 12.16 -14.14 6.43
CA GLU A 92 12.90 -15.29 5.88
C GLU A 92 12.07 -16.04 4.83
N ALA A 93 10.80 -16.31 5.12
CA ALA A 93 9.88 -16.91 4.16
C ALA A 93 9.64 -16.01 2.92
N SER A 94 9.71 -14.69 3.05
CA SER A 94 9.60 -13.77 1.92
C SER A 94 10.85 -13.80 1.05
N LEU A 95 12.03 -13.81 1.64
CA LEU A 95 13.31 -13.94 0.92
C LEU A 95 13.37 -15.24 0.11
N GLU A 96 12.97 -16.36 0.73
CA GLU A 96 12.91 -17.66 0.06
C GLU A 96 11.93 -17.65 -1.11
N ARG A 97 10.68 -17.19 -0.93
CA ARG A 97 9.67 -17.17 -1.99
C ARG A 97 10.00 -16.21 -3.13
N LEU A 98 10.64 -15.09 -2.82
CA LEU A 98 11.05 -14.10 -3.82
C LEU A 98 12.37 -14.50 -4.49
N ALA A 99 13.09 -15.50 -3.96
CA ALA A 99 14.41 -15.94 -4.40
C ALA A 99 15.39 -14.74 -4.48
N VAL A 100 15.45 -13.93 -3.43
CA VAL A 100 16.31 -12.75 -3.32
C VAL A 100 17.09 -12.76 -2.01
N ASP A 101 18.29 -12.17 -2.02
CA ASP A 101 19.14 -12.08 -0.82
C ASP A 101 18.68 -11.00 0.15
N TYR A 102 17.94 -9.97 -0.34
CA TYR A 102 17.45 -8.87 0.46
C TYR A 102 16.14 -8.31 -0.08
N ILE A 103 15.36 -7.71 0.82
CA ILE A 103 14.14 -6.93 0.53
C ILE A 103 14.51 -5.45 0.59
N ASP A 104 14.14 -4.66 -0.44
CA ASP A 104 14.44 -3.21 -0.41
C ASP A 104 13.58 -2.49 0.62
N LEU A 105 12.28 -2.78 0.70
CA LEU A 105 11.39 -2.11 1.65
C LEU A 105 10.42 -3.13 2.28
N TYR A 106 10.51 -3.30 3.60
CA TYR A 106 9.71 -4.27 4.35
C TYR A 106 8.71 -3.57 5.24
N TYR A 107 7.41 -3.83 5.00
CA TYR A 107 6.33 -3.18 5.72
C TYR A 107 5.68 -4.07 6.77
N GLN A 108 5.29 -3.48 7.91
CA GLN A 108 4.19 -4.02 8.69
C GLN A 108 2.87 -3.63 7.99
N HIS A 109 2.10 -4.64 7.53
CA HIS A 109 0.91 -4.44 6.68
C HIS A 109 -0.30 -3.91 7.47
N ARG A 110 -0.48 -4.40 8.69
CA ARG A 110 -1.45 -3.92 9.69
C ARG A 110 -0.79 -3.95 11.06
N ILE A 111 -1.17 -3.01 11.90
CA ILE A 111 -0.59 -2.86 13.22
C ILE A 111 -1.20 -3.89 14.18
N ASP A 112 -0.33 -4.65 14.83
CA ASP A 112 -0.73 -5.55 15.92
C ASP A 112 -0.96 -4.73 17.19
N GLN A 113 -2.24 -4.58 17.57
CA GLN A 113 -2.64 -3.76 18.71
C GLN A 113 -2.36 -4.44 20.06
N SER A 114 -1.83 -5.66 20.07
CA SER A 114 -1.45 -6.41 21.27
C SER A 114 0.04 -6.34 21.61
N VAL A 115 0.87 -5.89 20.64
CA VAL A 115 2.33 -5.83 20.76
C VAL A 115 2.80 -4.37 20.71
N PRO A 116 3.61 -3.92 21.69
CA PRO A 116 4.25 -2.61 21.60
C PRO A 116 5.01 -2.45 20.28
N ILE A 117 4.80 -1.34 19.58
CA ILE A 117 5.44 -1.11 18.28
C ILE A 117 6.97 -1.13 18.40
N GLU A 118 7.49 -0.77 19.55
CA GLU A 118 8.91 -0.77 19.84
C GLU A 118 9.54 -2.17 19.75
N GLU A 119 8.79 -3.21 20.15
CA GLU A 119 9.27 -4.61 20.04
C GLU A 119 9.35 -5.03 18.56
N THR A 120 8.31 -4.73 17.79
CA THR A 120 8.28 -4.98 16.33
C THR A 120 9.41 -4.23 15.62
N MET A 121 9.60 -2.95 15.92
CA MET A 121 10.64 -2.12 15.32
C MET A 121 12.05 -2.55 15.73
N GLY A 122 12.20 -3.04 16.96
CA GLY A 122 13.47 -3.61 17.43
C GLY A 122 13.91 -4.81 16.59
N GLU A 123 12.99 -5.66 16.19
CA GLU A 123 13.30 -6.79 15.31
C GLU A 123 13.55 -6.35 13.85
N LEU A 124 12.76 -5.41 13.34
CA LEU A 124 13.01 -4.82 12.01
C LEU A 124 14.40 -4.19 11.91
N LYS A 125 14.84 -3.49 12.96
CA LYS A 125 16.19 -2.93 13.04
C LYS A 125 17.24 -4.02 12.92
N LYS A 126 17.12 -5.16 13.63
CA LYS A 126 18.05 -6.29 13.52
C LYS A 126 18.08 -6.86 12.09
N LEU A 127 16.93 -7.01 11.44
CA LEU A 127 16.86 -7.49 10.06
C LEU A 127 17.58 -6.54 9.08
N VAL A 128 17.58 -5.23 9.37
CA VAL A 128 18.37 -4.25 8.60
C VAL A 128 19.86 -4.41 8.90
N GLU A 129 20.25 -4.55 10.17
CA GLU A 129 21.65 -4.75 10.58
C GLU A 129 22.22 -6.07 10.00
N GLU A 130 21.39 -7.10 9.82
CA GLU A 130 21.73 -8.36 9.15
C GLU A 130 21.79 -8.26 7.62
N GLY A 131 21.37 -7.13 7.03
CA GLY A 131 21.34 -6.93 5.57
C GLY A 131 20.18 -7.64 4.85
N LYS A 132 19.26 -8.29 5.55
CA LYS A 132 18.08 -8.94 4.99
C LYS A 132 17.02 -7.95 4.48
N VAL A 133 16.97 -6.78 5.09
CA VAL A 133 16.07 -5.67 4.76
C VAL A 133 16.91 -4.41 4.61
N LYS A 134 16.63 -3.56 3.62
CA LYS A 134 17.33 -2.27 3.48
C LYS A 134 16.57 -1.13 4.15
N PHE A 135 15.26 -1.09 3.99
CA PHE A 135 14.41 0.00 4.47
C PHE A 135 13.14 -0.55 5.12
N VAL A 136 12.62 0.19 6.10
CA VAL A 136 11.46 -0.21 6.89
C VAL A 136 10.29 0.72 6.61
N GLY A 137 9.07 0.16 6.56
CA GLY A 137 7.83 0.91 6.39
C GLY A 137 6.70 0.40 7.29
N LEU A 138 5.69 1.24 7.46
CA LEU A 138 4.42 0.88 8.11
C LEU A 138 3.25 1.10 7.15
N SER A 139 2.15 0.38 7.36
CA SER A 139 0.91 0.60 6.61
C SER A 139 -0.27 0.68 7.57
N GLU A 140 -1.15 1.66 7.34
CA GLU A 140 -2.34 1.90 8.16
C GLU A 140 -2.02 2.03 9.67
N ALA A 141 -0.93 2.70 10.01
CA ALA A 141 -0.53 3.01 11.37
C ALA A 141 -1.08 4.37 11.80
N SER A 142 -1.43 4.52 13.07
CA SER A 142 -1.81 5.81 13.64
C SER A 142 -0.62 6.75 13.75
N ALA A 143 -0.90 8.04 13.87
CA ALA A 143 0.13 9.06 14.04
C ALA A 143 1.02 8.81 15.28
N ASP A 144 0.42 8.38 16.40
CA ASP A 144 1.16 7.99 17.60
C ASP A 144 2.08 6.80 17.34
N THR A 145 1.55 5.74 16.72
CA THR A 145 2.33 4.55 16.36
C THR A 145 3.48 4.90 15.41
N ILE A 146 3.26 5.76 14.41
CA ILE A 146 4.31 6.22 13.49
C ILE A 146 5.43 6.97 14.25
N ARG A 147 5.09 7.90 15.14
CA ARG A 147 6.08 8.65 15.94
C ARG A 147 6.92 7.72 16.81
N ARG A 148 6.27 6.83 17.54
CA ARG A 148 6.93 5.86 18.43
C ARG A 148 7.83 4.91 17.66
N ALA A 149 7.34 4.36 16.56
CA ALA A 149 8.10 3.47 15.69
C ALA A 149 9.34 4.18 15.10
N HIS A 150 9.16 5.41 14.59
CA HIS A 150 10.24 6.20 14.00
C HIS A 150 11.34 6.55 15.02
N ALA A 151 10.97 6.70 16.29
CA ALA A 151 11.93 6.95 17.37
C ALA A 151 12.82 5.72 17.70
N VAL A 152 12.37 4.50 17.41
CA VAL A 152 13.17 3.27 17.58
C VAL A 152 14.10 3.05 16.40
N TYR A 153 13.57 3.18 15.18
CA TYR A 153 14.31 3.07 13.94
C TYR A 153 13.63 3.90 12.84
N PRO A 154 14.39 4.66 12.02
CA PRO A 154 13.81 5.52 11.00
C PRO A 154 12.90 4.76 10.02
N ILE A 155 11.64 5.19 9.93
CA ILE A 155 10.69 4.70 8.94
C ILE A 155 10.95 5.42 7.63
N THR A 156 11.12 4.67 6.55
CA THR A 156 11.38 5.23 5.21
C THR A 156 10.08 5.59 4.50
N ALA A 157 9.04 4.76 4.64
CA ALA A 157 7.77 5.00 3.97
C ALA A 157 6.56 4.56 4.81
N VAL A 158 5.46 5.29 4.67
CA VAL A 158 4.15 4.91 5.18
C VAL A 158 3.21 4.63 4.02
N GLN A 159 2.57 3.46 4.02
CA GLN A 159 1.62 3.05 2.98
C GLN A 159 0.18 3.23 3.46
N MET A 160 -0.57 4.12 2.80
CA MET A 160 -1.93 4.52 3.17
C MET A 160 -2.86 4.52 1.97
N GLU A 161 -4.17 4.35 2.19
CA GLU A 161 -5.15 4.62 1.15
C GLU A 161 -5.22 6.12 0.87
N TRP A 162 -4.93 6.53 -0.36
CA TRP A 162 -5.06 7.92 -0.77
C TRP A 162 -5.46 8.03 -2.23
N SER A 163 -6.52 8.76 -2.48
CA SER A 163 -7.09 8.96 -3.81
C SER A 163 -8.04 10.16 -3.79
N LEU A 164 -8.57 10.56 -4.93
CA LEU A 164 -9.55 11.66 -5.03
C LEU A 164 -10.74 11.56 -4.06
N TRP A 165 -11.20 10.36 -3.75
CA TRP A 165 -12.33 10.14 -2.85
C TRP A 165 -11.97 9.54 -1.47
N THR A 166 -10.68 9.39 -1.18
CA THR A 166 -10.16 8.97 0.13
C THR A 166 -9.04 9.92 0.52
N ARG A 167 -9.38 10.94 1.28
CA ARG A 167 -8.49 12.07 1.60
C ARG A 167 -8.31 12.28 3.11
N ASP A 168 -8.78 11.34 3.90
CA ASP A 168 -8.83 11.42 5.36
C ASP A 168 -7.46 11.45 6.07
N ILE A 169 -6.38 11.12 5.37
CA ILE A 169 -5.00 11.20 5.88
C ILE A 169 -4.36 12.59 5.71
N GLU A 170 -4.99 13.49 4.95
CA GLU A 170 -4.39 14.78 4.57
C GLU A 170 -4.18 15.72 5.75
N GLU A 171 -5.03 15.63 6.80
CA GLU A 171 -4.98 16.53 7.94
C GLU A 171 -3.95 16.10 9.01
N GLU A 172 -3.64 14.81 9.11
CA GLU A 172 -2.83 14.28 10.21
C GLU A 172 -1.59 13.51 9.72
N ILE A 173 -1.80 12.49 8.89
CA ILE A 173 -0.71 11.57 8.49
C ILE A 173 0.25 12.21 7.51
N ILE A 174 -0.26 12.95 6.51
CA ILE A 174 0.60 13.61 5.51
C ILE A 174 1.52 14.66 6.16
N PRO A 175 1.03 15.61 7.00
CA PRO A 175 1.89 16.54 7.72
C PRO A 175 2.92 15.83 8.61
N LEU A 176 2.52 14.79 9.33
CA LEU A 176 3.43 14.00 10.17
C LEU A 176 4.54 13.33 9.34
N CYS A 177 4.20 12.69 8.22
CA CYS A 177 5.19 12.05 7.36
C CYS A 177 6.21 13.08 6.85
N ARG A 178 5.75 14.26 6.45
CA ARG A 178 6.63 15.35 6.00
C ARG A 178 7.51 15.92 7.11
N GLU A 179 6.96 16.06 8.33
CA GLU A 179 7.72 16.45 9.52
C GLU A 179 8.88 15.48 9.79
N LEU A 180 8.62 14.18 9.68
CA LEU A 180 9.58 13.12 9.99
C LEU A 180 10.48 12.71 8.80
N GLY A 181 10.28 13.28 7.62
CA GLY A 181 11.00 12.90 6.41
C GLY A 181 10.65 11.50 5.90
N ILE A 182 9.41 11.05 6.08
CA ILE A 182 8.88 9.75 5.67
C ILE A 182 8.18 9.89 4.31
N GLY A 183 8.49 9.01 3.37
CA GLY A 183 7.81 8.94 2.08
C GLY A 183 6.39 8.37 2.20
N ILE A 184 5.52 8.76 1.29
CA ILE A 184 4.12 8.37 1.28
C ILE A 184 3.84 7.47 0.08
N VAL A 185 3.27 6.30 0.34
CA VAL A 185 2.95 5.30 -0.70
C VAL A 185 1.45 5.07 -0.76
N PRO A 186 0.73 5.83 -1.62
CA PRO A 186 -0.71 5.66 -1.80
C PRO A 186 -1.07 4.31 -2.41
N TYR A 187 -1.82 3.48 -1.69
CA TYR A 187 -2.48 2.33 -2.30
C TYR A 187 -3.91 2.68 -2.72
N SER A 188 -4.46 1.92 -3.69
CA SER A 188 -5.75 2.20 -4.32
C SER A 188 -5.89 3.64 -4.86
N PRO A 189 -4.88 4.20 -5.54
CA PRO A 189 -4.84 5.61 -5.90
C PRO A 189 -5.91 6.01 -6.92
N ILE A 190 -6.56 5.03 -7.59
CA ILE A 190 -7.67 5.22 -8.55
C ILE A 190 -9.01 4.87 -7.87
N GLY A 191 -9.11 5.01 -6.54
CA GLY A 191 -10.34 4.73 -5.80
C GLY A 191 -10.81 3.27 -5.92
N ARG A 192 -9.91 2.30 -5.80
CA ARG A 192 -10.19 0.85 -5.97
C ARG A 192 -10.80 0.52 -7.34
N GLY A 193 -10.43 1.28 -8.37
CA GLY A 193 -10.93 1.14 -9.73
C GLY A 193 -12.17 2.01 -10.05
N PHE A 194 -12.71 2.77 -9.11
CA PHE A 194 -13.87 3.64 -9.36
C PHE A 194 -13.63 4.61 -10.52
N PHE A 195 -12.47 5.22 -10.57
CA PHE A 195 -12.08 6.13 -11.66
C PHE A 195 -11.42 5.42 -12.86
N ALA A 196 -11.41 4.07 -12.89
CA ALA A 196 -10.75 3.34 -13.98
C ALA A 196 -11.55 3.31 -15.30
N GLY A 197 -12.80 3.76 -15.31
CA GLY A 197 -13.64 3.85 -16.47
C GLY A 197 -15.11 3.58 -16.20
N ARG A 198 -15.96 3.97 -17.12
CA ARG A 198 -17.43 3.89 -16.99
C ARG A 198 -17.92 2.46 -16.66
N ALA A 199 -17.33 1.44 -17.26
CA ALA A 199 -17.69 0.05 -16.99
C ALA A 199 -17.46 -0.36 -15.52
N ALA A 200 -16.44 0.18 -14.87
CA ALA A 200 -16.14 -0.10 -13.47
C ALA A 200 -17.20 0.45 -12.50
N VAL A 201 -17.97 1.45 -12.95
CA VAL A 201 -19.03 2.09 -12.16
C VAL A 201 -20.41 1.53 -12.51
N GLN A 202 -20.61 1.06 -13.74
CA GLN A 202 -21.90 0.58 -14.24
C GLN A 202 -22.14 -0.92 -14.02
N SER A 203 -21.08 -1.73 -13.99
CA SER A 203 -21.19 -3.20 -13.89
C SER A 203 -20.10 -3.79 -13.01
N ILE A 204 -20.36 -3.86 -11.71
CA ILE A 204 -19.48 -4.56 -10.77
C ILE A 204 -19.83 -6.04 -10.84
N PRO A 205 -18.86 -6.92 -11.15
CA PRO A 205 -19.11 -8.38 -11.14
C PRO A 205 -19.63 -8.83 -9.78
N SER A 206 -20.60 -9.72 -9.75
CA SER A 206 -21.25 -10.22 -8.52
C SER A 206 -20.26 -10.85 -7.54
N GLU A 207 -19.24 -11.51 -8.06
CA GLU A 207 -18.19 -12.17 -7.28
C GLU A 207 -17.11 -11.20 -6.78
N SER A 208 -17.13 -9.94 -7.25
CA SER A 208 -16.14 -8.94 -6.84
C SER A 208 -16.31 -8.60 -5.36
N TRP A 209 -15.18 -8.55 -4.66
CA TRP A 209 -15.11 -8.03 -3.29
C TRP A 209 -15.73 -6.63 -3.16
N LEU A 210 -15.72 -5.83 -4.23
CA LEU A 210 -16.29 -4.48 -4.26
C LEU A 210 -17.80 -4.48 -3.97
N THR A 211 -18.53 -5.56 -4.23
CA THR A 211 -19.97 -5.68 -3.91
C THR A 211 -20.24 -5.55 -2.41
N ARG A 212 -19.25 -5.84 -1.56
CA ARG A 212 -19.33 -5.70 -0.10
C ARG A 212 -18.82 -4.33 0.39
N HIS A 213 -18.20 -3.54 -0.51
CA HIS A 213 -17.60 -2.27 -0.11
C HIS A 213 -18.66 -1.18 -0.01
N PRO A 214 -18.76 -0.44 1.13
CA PRO A 214 -19.84 0.51 1.37
C PRO A 214 -20.03 1.57 0.27
N ARG A 215 -18.95 2.06 -0.33
CA ARG A 215 -18.99 3.07 -1.41
C ARG A 215 -19.54 2.54 -2.74
N TYR A 216 -19.52 1.22 -2.92
CA TYR A 216 -19.93 0.54 -4.15
C TYR A 216 -21.30 -0.13 -4.02
N ASN A 217 -22.02 0.07 -2.91
CA ASN A 217 -23.24 -0.65 -2.63
C ASN A 217 -24.46 0.26 -2.59
N GLY A 218 -25.57 -0.20 -3.21
CA GLY A 218 -26.88 0.40 -3.14
C GLY A 218 -26.89 1.90 -3.45
N GLU A 219 -27.57 2.69 -2.61
CA GLU A 219 -27.70 4.14 -2.77
C GLU A 219 -26.36 4.89 -2.73
N ASN A 220 -25.36 4.36 -2.04
CA ASN A 220 -24.04 5.01 -1.97
C ASN A 220 -23.37 5.03 -3.35
N LEU A 221 -23.43 3.91 -4.09
CA LEU A 221 -22.90 3.87 -5.44
C LEU A 221 -23.61 4.89 -6.34
N GLU A 222 -24.95 4.96 -6.28
CA GLU A 222 -25.72 5.92 -7.10
C GLU A 222 -25.33 7.37 -6.79
N LYS A 223 -25.20 7.72 -5.51
CA LYS A 223 -24.73 9.05 -5.07
C LYS A 223 -23.31 9.35 -5.55
N ASN A 224 -22.42 8.35 -5.54
CA ASN A 224 -21.02 8.52 -5.91
C ASN A 224 -20.82 8.63 -7.44
N LYS A 225 -21.71 8.12 -8.27
CA LYS A 225 -21.58 8.15 -9.75
C LYS A 225 -21.35 9.55 -10.32
N VAL A 226 -21.90 10.58 -9.66
CA VAL A 226 -21.69 11.97 -10.07
C VAL A 226 -20.20 12.35 -10.08
N PHE A 227 -19.40 11.81 -9.14
CA PHE A 227 -17.98 12.10 -9.09
C PHE A 227 -17.23 11.50 -10.26
N TYR A 228 -17.62 10.28 -10.69
CA TYR A 228 -17.06 9.71 -11.90
C TYR A 228 -17.34 10.58 -13.12
N THR A 229 -18.58 11.04 -13.31
CA THR A 229 -18.98 11.89 -14.43
C THR A 229 -18.17 13.19 -14.45
N ARG A 230 -18.05 13.88 -13.31
CA ARG A 230 -17.24 15.10 -13.18
C ARG A 230 -15.77 14.86 -13.55
N ILE A 231 -15.17 13.76 -13.10
CA ILE A 231 -13.79 13.40 -13.43
C ILE A 231 -13.65 13.02 -14.90
N GLU A 232 -14.62 12.35 -15.51
CA GLU A 232 -14.63 12.02 -16.95
C GLU A 232 -14.68 13.29 -17.82
N GLU A 233 -15.48 14.29 -17.44
CA GLU A 233 -15.54 15.60 -18.10
C GLU A 233 -14.20 16.35 -18.01
N LEU A 234 -13.62 16.40 -16.81
CA LEU A 234 -12.30 17.00 -16.62
C LEU A 234 -11.21 16.24 -17.37
N ALA A 235 -11.22 14.91 -17.37
CA ALA A 235 -10.26 14.11 -18.13
C ALA A 235 -10.30 14.44 -19.62
N THR A 236 -11.49 14.67 -20.17
CA THR A 236 -11.65 15.14 -21.56
C THR A 236 -11.00 16.50 -21.76
N LYS A 237 -11.17 17.45 -20.82
CA LYS A 237 -10.52 18.77 -20.84
C LYS A 237 -8.99 18.66 -20.85
N TYR A 238 -8.44 17.72 -20.08
CA TYR A 238 -6.99 17.48 -19.97
C TYR A 238 -6.45 16.52 -21.03
N GLY A 239 -7.26 16.00 -21.94
CA GLY A 239 -6.85 15.09 -23.01
C GLY A 239 -6.30 13.76 -22.52
N CYS A 240 -6.83 13.23 -21.40
CA CYS A 240 -6.39 11.99 -20.79
C CYS A 240 -7.59 11.12 -20.37
N SER A 241 -7.31 9.88 -19.90
CA SER A 241 -8.37 9.04 -19.33
C SER A 241 -8.72 9.46 -17.90
N PRO A 242 -9.94 9.13 -17.39
CA PRO A 242 -10.29 9.36 -15.98
C PRO A 242 -9.31 8.71 -15.00
N ALA A 243 -8.80 7.50 -15.34
CA ALA A 243 -7.77 6.82 -14.55
C ALA A 243 -6.46 7.61 -14.51
N GLN A 244 -6.03 8.11 -15.66
CA GLN A 244 -4.83 8.96 -15.77
C GLN A 244 -4.99 10.25 -14.98
N LEU A 245 -6.14 10.92 -15.05
CA LEU A 245 -6.38 12.15 -14.31
C LEU A 245 -6.37 11.90 -12.80
N ALA A 246 -7.09 10.87 -12.32
CA ALA A 246 -7.13 10.51 -10.91
C ALA A 246 -5.76 10.13 -10.36
N LEU A 247 -4.98 9.36 -11.11
CA LEU A 247 -3.63 8.96 -10.73
C LEU A 247 -2.65 10.13 -10.78
N SER A 248 -2.77 10.99 -11.80
CA SER A 248 -1.97 12.20 -11.94
C SER A 248 -2.20 13.18 -10.79
N TRP A 249 -3.44 13.30 -10.33
CA TRP A 249 -3.75 14.10 -9.15
C TRP A 249 -2.94 13.61 -7.93
N VAL A 250 -2.87 12.29 -7.69
CA VAL A 250 -2.05 11.72 -6.60
C VAL A 250 -0.57 11.98 -6.81
N LEU A 251 -0.06 11.81 -8.05
CA LEU A 251 1.34 12.05 -8.41
C LEU A 251 1.80 13.49 -8.15
N HIS A 252 0.88 14.46 -8.21
CA HIS A 252 1.16 15.88 -8.01
C HIS A 252 0.96 16.35 -6.56
N GLN A 253 0.67 15.44 -5.60
CA GLN A 253 0.52 15.83 -4.20
C GLN A 253 1.86 16.12 -3.48
N GLY A 254 2.99 15.75 -4.08
CA GLY A 254 4.33 16.02 -3.55
C GLY A 254 5.38 15.11 -4.19
N ASP A 255 6.64 15.49 -4.08
CA ASP A 255 7.76 14.68 -4.56
C ASP A 255 8.01 13.45 -3.67
N ASP A 256 7.52 13.50 -2.45
CA ASP A 256 7.52 12.46 -1.43
C ASP A 256 6.43 11.39 -1.62
N VAL A 257 5.60 11.52 -2.64
CA VAL A 257 4.42 10.65 -2.89
C VAL A 257 4.67 9.72 -4.06
N VAL A 258 4.56 8.41 -3.82
CA VAL A 258 4.78 7.35 -4.83
C VAL A 258 3.60 6.38 -4.83
N PRO A 259 2.56 6.59 -5.65
CA PRO A 259 1.41 5.70 -5.73
C PRO A 259 1.74 4.35 -6.36
N ILE A 260 1.01 3.31 -5.94
CA ILE A 260 1.16 1.92 -6.38
C ILE A 260 -0.15 1.38 -6.97
N PRO A 261 -0.64 1.90 -8.11
CA PRO A 261 -1.79 1.32 -8.79
C PRO A 261 -1.52 -0.13 -9.17
N GLY A 262 -2.48 -1.01 -8.91
CA GLY A 262 -2.44 -2.40 -9.34
C GLY A 262 -3.40 -2.66 -10.49
N THR A 263 -3.07 -3.62 -11.36
CA THR A 263 -3.95 -4.11 -12.40
C THR A 263 -3.57 -5.54 -12.81
N THR A 264 -4.53 -6.26 -13.38
CA THR A 264 -4.34 -7.58 -13.99
C THR A 264 -4.24 -7.52 -15.51
N LYS A 265 -4.26 -6.32 -16.11
CA LYS A 265 -4.29 -6.14 -17.56
C LYS A 265 -3.19 -5.18 -18.02
N VAL A 266 -2.41 -5.61 -19.02
CA VAL A 266 -1.34 -4.79 -19.63
C VAL A 266 -1.87 -3.46 -20.13
N LYS A 267 -3.04 -3.43 -20.79
CA LYS A 267 -3.67 -2.19 -21.26
C LYS A 267 -3.88 -1.16 -20.12
N ASN A 268 -4.36 -1.62 -18.97
CA ASN A 268 -4.58 -0.72 -17.83
C ASN A 268 -3.26 -0.27 -17.20
N LEU A 269 -2.23 -1.13 -17.24
CA LEU A 269 -0.88 -0.77 -16.81
C LEU A 269 -0.32 0.35 -17.69
N ASP A 270 -0.45 0.22 -19.01
CA ASP A 270 0.00 1.26 -19.97
C ASP A 270 -0.77 2.57 -19.77
N ASP A 271 -2.07 2.51 -19.47
CA ASP A 271 -2.88 3.66 -19.11
C ASP A 271 -2.39 4.33 -17.82
N ASN A 272 -2.14 3.53 -16.76
CA ASN A 272 -1.58 4.04 -15.51
C ASN A 272 -0.21 4.69 -15.70
N ILE A 273 0.67 4.11 -16.52
CA ILE A 273 1.98 4.68 -16.85
C ILE A 273 1.81 6.02 -17.58
N GLY A 274 0.81 6.13 -18.45
CA GLY A 274 0.48 7.37 -19.14
C GLY A 274 0.18 8.55 -18.21
N ALA A 275 -0.25 8.30 -16.98
CA ALA A 275 -0.55 9.34 -15.99
C ALA A 275 0.65 10.25 -15.68
N VAL A 276 1.88 9.76 -15.80
CA VAL A 276 3.10 10.58 -15.54
C VAL A 276 3.31 11.69 -16.58
N LYS A 277 2.64 11.59 -17.72
CA LYS A 277 2.71 12.63 -18.80
C LYS A 277 1.75 13.79 -18.55
N VAL A 278 0.69 13.58 -17.77
CA VAL A 278 -0.31 14.62 -17.47
C VAL A 278 0.31 15.63 -16.52
N LYS A 279 0.34 16.90 -16.93
CA LYS A 279 0.86 18.00 -16.12
C LYS A 279 -0.29 18.79 -15.55
N LEU A 280 -0.26 18.98 -14.23
CA LEU A 280 -1.29 19.69 -13.48
C LEU A 280 -0.67 20.87 -12.73
N SER A 281 -1.25 22.05 -12.87
CA SER A 281 -0.94 23.21 -12.05
C SER A 281 -1.60 23.11 -10.67
N LYS A 282 -1.27 24.02 -9.76
CA LYS A 282 -1.94 24.12 -8.46
C LYS A 282 -3.44 24.43 -8.59
N GLU A 283 -3.80 25.20 -9.60
CA GLU A 283 -5.17 25.56 -9.92
C GLU A 283 -5.94 24.33 -10.43
N ASP A 284 -5.32 23.54 -11.31
CA ASP A 284 -5.90 22.27 -11.79
C ASP A 284 -6.14 21.29 -10.65
N LEU A 285 -5.18 21.16 -9.72
CA LEU A 285 -5.33 20.29 -8.54
C LEU A 285 -6.50 20.72 -7.66
N LYS A 286 -6.74 22.03 -7.52
CA LYS A 286 -7.91 22.56 -6.79
C LYS A 286 -9.22 22.24 -7.52
N GLU A 287 -9.28 22.48 -8.85
CA GLU A 287 -10.44 22.16 -9.66
C GLU A 287 -10.81 20.67 -9.59
N ILE A 288 -9.82 19.78 -9.76
CA ILE A 288 -10.02 18.33 -9.70
C ILE A 288 -10.45 17.90 -8.27
N SER A 289 -9.86 18.50 -7.23
CA SER A 289 -10.24 18.22 -5.84
C SER A 289 -11.68 18.66 -5.53
N ALA A 290 -12.11 19.80 -6.08
CA ALA A 290 -13.47 20.32 -5.92
C ALA A 290 -14.52 19.46 -6.66
N ALA A 291 -14.11 18.75 -7.73
CA ALA A 291 -15.00 17.82 -8.43
C ALA A 291 -15.40 16.61 -7.59
N VAL A 292 -14.56 16.26 -6.59
CA VAL A 292 -14.79 15.15 -5.65
C VAL A 292 -14.60 15.65 -4.21
N PRO A 293 -15.57 16.39 -3.64
CA PRO A 293 -15.48 16.88 -2.25
C PRO A 293 -15.46 15.69 -1.27
N ALA A 294 -14.43 15.60 -0.44
CA ALA A 294 -14.24 14.46 0.47
C ALA A 294 -15.44 14.22 1.42
N GLY A 295 -16.07 15.30 1.87
CA GLY A 295 -17.25 15.25 2.76
C GLY A 295 -18.55 14.78 2.08
N GLU A 296 -18.61 14.75 0.75
CA GLU A 296 -19.78 14.30 -0.02
C GLU A 296 -19.70 12.83 -0.46
N VAL A 297 -18.57 12.16 -0.26
CA VAL A 297 -18.39 10.75 -0.66
C VAL A 297 -19.24 9.86 0.25
N ALA A 298 -20.23 9.20 -0.34
CA ALA A 298 -21.14 8.32 0.38
C ALA A 298 -20.50 6.96 0.69
N GLY A 299 -20.64 6.52 1.95
CA GLY A 299 -20.14 5.23 2.43
C GLY A 299 -18.72 5.28 3.02
N SER A 300 -18.47 4.40 4.00
CA SER A 300 -17.15 4.22 4.62
C SER A 300 -16.12 3.74 3.59
N ARG A 301 -14.85 4.13 3.79
CA ARG A 301 -13.74 3.63 2.97
C ARG A 301 -13.37 2.18 3.26
N LEU A 302 -13.82 1.66 4.39
CA LEU A 302 -13.54 0.29 4.82
C LEU A 302 -14.83 -0.51 4.98
N ILE A 303 -14.73 -1.82 4.79
CA ILE A 303 -15.74 -2.78 5.24
C ILE A 303 -15.63 -2.88 6.75
N GLY A 304 -16.74 -2.95 7.48
CA GLY A 304 -16.80 -2.88 8.94
C GLY A 304 -15.81 -3.79 9.68
N VAL A 305 -15.57 -5.02 9.17
CA VAL A 305 -14.58 -5.95 9.75
C VAL A 305 -13.12 -5.47 9.63
N LEU A 306 -12.83 -4.47 8.80
CA LEU A 306 -11.51 -3.89 8.63
C LEU A 306 -11.34 -2.56 9.37
N GLU A 307 -12.40 -1.96 9.88
CA GLU A 307 -12.36 -0.68 10.60
C GLU A 307 -11.44 -0.70 11.83
N PRO A 308 -11.42 -1.78 12.65
CA PRO A 308 -10.51 -1.87 13.80
C PRO A 308 -9.02 -1.83 13.43
N TYR A 309 -8.68 -2.07 12.17
CA TYR A 309 -7.30 -2.09 11.66
C TYR A 309 -6.95 -0.86 10.83
N SER A 310 -7.79 0.18 10.88
CA SER A 310 -7.52 1.45 10.21
C SER A 310 -6.56 2.31 11.04
N TRP A 311 -5.82 3.18 10.37
CA TRP A 311 -4.88 4.10 11.00
C TRP A 311 -5.50 4.95 12.13
N ARG A 312 -6.80 5.23 12.11
CA ARG A 312 -7.47 6.04 13.13
C ARG A 312 -7.51 5.38 14.50
N VAL A 313 -7.50 4.05 14.54
CA VAL A 313 -7.69 3.27 15.76
C VAL A 313 -6.59 2.23 16.00
N ALA A 314 -5.70 2.03 15.04
CA ALA A 314 -4.61 1.06 15.11
C ALA A 314 -3.43 1.58 15.94
N ASN A 315 -3.65 1.72 17.24
CA ASN A 315 -2.63 2.05 18.23
C ASN A 315 -2.06 0.79 18.87
N THR A 316 -0.84 0.88 19.39
CA THR A 316 -0.19 -0.20 20.12
C THR A 316 -0.07 0.14 21.61
N PRO A 317 -0.03 -0.87 22.52
CA PRO A 317 0.21 -0.63 23.93
C PRO A 317 1.59 0.04 24.13
N PRO A 318 1.79 0.74 25.25
CA PRO A 318 3.11 1.26 25.60
C PRO A 318 4.10 0.11 25.82
N PRO A 319 5.41 0.34 25.63
CA PRO A 319 6.42 -0.65 25.95
C PRO A 319 6.30 -1.06 27.41
N LYS A 320 6.45 -2.35 27.68
CA LYS A 320 6.49 -2.82 29.06
C LYS A 320 7.63 -2.11 29.78
N SER A 321 7.33 -1.36 30.82
CA SER A 321 8.36 -0.78 31.67
C SER A 321 9.31 -1.90 32.09
N LEU A 322 10.61 -1.72 31.89
CA LEU A 322 11.64 -2.60 32.45
C LEU A 322 11.54 -2.51 33.97
N SER A 323 10.63 -3.28 34.57
CA SER A 323 10.71 -3.57 35.99
C SER A 323 11.99 -4.37 36.18
N ARG A 324 12.99 -3.75 36.83
CA ARG A 324 14.18 -4.43 37.30
C ARG A 324 13.74 -5.47 38.35
N THR A 325 13.34 -6.64 37.92
CA THR A 325 13.23 -7.82 38.75
C THR A 325 14.22 -8.84 38.24
N CYS A 326 15.28 -9.02 38.99
CA CYS A 326 16.06 -10.26 38.94
C CYS A 326 15.11 -11.44 39.12
N ALA A 327 14.89 -12.20 38.05
CA ALA A 327 14.24 -13.50 38.13
C ALA A 327 15.12 -14.51 37.39
N THR A 328 15.53 -15.53 38.17
CA THR A 328 16.23 -16.74 37.75
C THR A 328 15.53 -17.47 36.59
N PRO A 329 16.26 -18.14 35.70
CA PRO A 329 15.67 -18.80 34.54
C PRO A 329 14.97 -20.10 34.96
N SER A 330 13.69 -20.20 34.67
CA SER A 330 12.95 -21.47 34.72
C SER A 330 12.88 -22.05 33.30
N ILE A 331 13.41 -23.25 33.15
CA ILE A 331 13.38 -24.03 31.91
C ILE A 331 11.99 -24.62 31.76
N MET A 332 11.25 -24.30 30.75
CA MET A 332 10.07 -25.04 30.33
C MET A 332 10.07 -25.30 28.80
N GLY A 333 9.62 -26.51 28.50
CA GLY A 333 9.79 -27.24 27.27
C GLY A 333 9.15 -26.67 26.03
N PHE A 334 9.74 -27.04 24.92
CA PHE A 334 9.27 -26.82 23.55
C PHE A 334 8.11 -27.77 23.24
N GLU A 335 6.94 -27.22 22.93
CA GLU A 335 5.95 -27.91 22.12
C GLU A 335 5.85 -27.20 20.77
N GLY A 336 6.13 -27.97 19.71
CA GLY A 336 6.17 -27.47 18.33
C GLY A 336 4.76 -27.21 17.79
N ALA A 337 4.50 -26.00 17.38
CA ALA A 337 3.34 -25.65 16.58
C ALA A 337 3.67 -25.77 15.09
N ALA A 338 3.03 -26.73 14.43
CA ALA A 338 3.12 -26.92 12.99
C ALA A 338 2.61 -25.67 12.24
N ALA A 339 3.46 -25.09 11.42
CA ALA A 339 3.08 -24.00 10.52
C ALA A 339 2.18 -24.53 9.41
N SER A 340 0.94 -24.06 9.34
CA SER A 340 0.04 -24.32 8.23
C SER A 340 0.59 -23.69 6.95
N LYS A 341 0.77 -24.51 5.92
CA LYS A 341 1.11 -24.04 4.56
C LYS A 341 -0.09 -23.30 3.99
N GLN A 342 -0.07 -21.97 4.06
CA GLN A 342 -0.93 -21.14 3.23
C GLN A 342 -0.10 -20.59 2.08
N GLU A 343 -0.55 -20.87 0.87
CA GLU A 343 -0.01 -20.33 -0.37
C GLU A 343 0.00 -18.80 -0.31
N THR A 344 1.19 -18.23 -0.28
CA THR A 344 1.36 -16.78 -0.28
C THR A 344 2.05 -16.38 -1.56
N THR A 345 1.32 -15.72 -2.36
CA THR A 345 1.63 -15.25 -3.70
C THR A 345 2.64 -14.11 -3.71
N ILE A 346 3.43 -14.03 -4.77
CA ILE A 346 4.45 -13.01 -5.04
C ILE A 346 3.84 -11.60 -4.94
N ARG A 347 4.37 -10.76 -4.05
CA ARG A 347 4.00 -9.36 -3.90
C ARG A 347 5.20 -8.47 -4.22
N VAL A 348 5.18 -7.90 -5.42
CA VAL A 348 6.09 -6.83 -5.84
C VAL A 348 5.30 -5.53 -5.78
N ALA A 349 5.81 -4.50 -5.16
CA ALA A 349 5.19 -3.17 -5.08
C ALA A 349 5.82 -2.21 -6.09
#